data_1fcbcfc60d048313f91ed96fc77d4c67
#
_entry.id   1fcbcfc60d048313f91ed96fc77d4c67
#
_cell.length_a   1.000
_cell.length_b   1.000
_cell.length_c   1.000
_cell.angle_alpha   90.00
_cell.angle_beta   90.00
_cell.angle_gamma   90.00
#
_symmetry.space_group_name_H-M   'P 1'
#
loop_
_entity.id
_entity.type
_entity.pdbx_description
1 polymer ?
#
loop_
_entity_poly.entity_id
_entity_poly.type
_entity_poly.pdbx_seq_one_letter_code
_entity_poly.pdbx_strand_id
1 'polypeptide(L)'
;MYKYDNELKLNFIDSIKKHREKNTVRLYEVLLSKIDDAEIINGCELKYFNEKQIDLFFITLNAKSRSSLNTYLSILKDYLTFTTDYDNTLMTGFNYVMEMSGNDLEKYINTIGIEMRYITPEELNKIISIPIGDALCKAITILLFHGVKGEAFSDILNIKIEDIDVENCVIYKGVNVLFNIPNEYLHIFKQAISGNKFVEWSVDGKIKRELELVDNGYLIRRNVNPRRDFDFTAKPDKNLLNRRMLQYYESIAYPYLSVQSIYNSGIVYRMLEYNNFEPLDYRVIEEYLSLSGENISYNTAIGISKVLLKKLKEN
;
A
#
# COMPACT_ATOMS: atom_id res chain seq x y z
N MET A 1 14.46 -5.05 16.23
CA MET A 1 15.16 -4.13 17.14
C MET A 1 16.23 -3.47 16.29
N TYR A 2 16.07 -2.20 15.96
CA TYR A 2 17.08 -1.45 15.19
C TYR A 2 18.28 -1.23 16.10
N LYS A 3 19.48 -1.59 15.63
CA LYS A 3 20.72 -1.33 16.36
C LYS A 3 21.23 0.03 15.92
N TYR A 4 21.14 1.01 16.80
CA TYR A 4 21.90 2.25 16.70
C TYR A 4 23.11 2.09 17.62
N ASP A 5 24.31 2.28 17.10
CA ASP A 5 25.51 2.30 17.91
C ASP A 5 25.78 3.70 18.52
N ASN A 6 24.87 4.65 18.30
CA ASN A 6 25.02 6.03 18.75
C ASN A 6 24.13 6.29 19.98
N GLU A 7 24.77 6.58 21.11
CA GLU A 7 24.11 6.90 22.40
C GLU A 7 23.13 8.07 22.28
N LEU A 8 23.42 9.06 21.45
CA LEU A 8 22.54 10.21 21.19
C LEU A 8 21.21 9.81 20.59
N LYS A 9 21.20 8.90 19.60
CA LYS A 9 19.98 8.37 18.97
C LYS A 9 19.16 7.55 19.95
N LEU A 10 19.81 6.76 20.81
CA LEU A 10 19.13 6.01 21.88
C LEU A 10 18.46 6.96 22.87
N ASN A 11 19.15 7.99 23.33
CA ASN A 11 18.61 9.00 24.23
C ASN A 11 17.41 9.74 23.61
N PHE A 12 17.50 10.08 22.32
CA PHE A 12 16.38 10.69 21.59
C PHE A 12 15.16 9.77 21.56
N ILE A 13 15.32 8.50 21.17
CA ILE A 13 14.20 7.53 21.14
C ILE A 13 13.59 7.35 22.52
N ASP A 14 14.38 7.30 23.57
CA ASP A 14 13.87 7.16 24.94
C ASP A 14 13.11 8.42 25.41
N SER A 15 13.49 9.60 24.93
CA SER A 15 12.70 10.81 25.14
C SER A 15 11.35 10.76 24.43
N ILE A 16 11.30 10.28 23.17
CA ILE A 16 10.08 10.15 22.38
C ILE A 16 9.12 9.11 22.98
N LYS A 17 9.62 7.97 23.47
CA LYS A 17 8.81 6.92 24.09
C LYS A 17 7.97 7.41 25.28
N LYS A 18 8.42 8.45 25.98
CA LYS A 18 7.71 9.01 27.14
C LYS A 18 6.42 9.75 26.75
N HIS A 19 6.30 10.22 25.51
CA HIS A 19 5.27 11.16 25.09
C HIS A 19 4.50 10.75 23.83
N ARG A 20 4.89 9.66 23.15
CA ARG A 20 4.30 9.23 21.87
C ARG A 20 3.82 7.78 21.92
N GLU A 21 2.81 7.47 21.11
CA GLU A 21 2.28 6.12 20.94
C GLU A 21 3.29 5.19 20.25
N LYS A 22 3.19 3.90 20.54
CA LYS A 22 4.10 2.85 20.05
C LYS A 22 4.31 2.86 18.52
N ASN A 23 3.24 3.11 17.76
CA ASN A 23 3.33 3.15 16.29
C ASN A 23 4.12 4.38 15.81
N THR A 24 3.95 5.52 16.48
CA THR A 24 4.72 6.73 16.21
C THR A 24 6.20 6.53 16.53
N VAL A 25 6.51 5.96 17.69
CA VAL A 25 7.89 5.63 18.08
C VAL A 25 8.56 4.75 17.03
N ARG A 26 7.86 3.71 16.53
CA ARG A 26 8.39 2.85 15.48
C ARG A 26 8.75 3.61 14.20
N LEU A 27 7.98 4.64 13.85
CA LEU A 27 8.28 5.47 12.68
C LEU A 27 9.57 6.28 12.87
N TYR A 28 9.77 6.83 14.07
CA TYR A 28 11.04 7.48 14.45
C TYR A 28 12.21 6.50 14.36
N GLU A 29 12.07 5.30 14.92
CA GLU A 29 13.10 4.26 14.86
C GLU A 29 13.49 3.91 13.41
N VAL A 30 12.49 3.76 12.51
CA VAL A 30 12.74 3.48 11.09
C VAL A 30 13.51 4.61 10.42
N LEU A 31 13.14 5.87 10.69
CA LEU A 31 13.82 7.00 10.06
C LEU A 31 15.24 7.18 10.61
N LEU A 32 15.45 6.99 11.91
CA LEU A 32 16.79 7.05 12.51
C LEU A 32 17.73 5.98 11.95
N SER A 33 17.22 4.78 11.63
CA SER A 33 18.02 3.77 10.93
C SER A 33 18.47 4.23 9.55
N LYS A 34 17.60 4.92 8.80
CA LYS A 34 17.98 5.49 7.50
C LYS A 34 18.96 6.67 7.62
N ILE A 35 18.85 7.45 8.69
CA ILE A 35 19.82 8.50 9.01
C ILE A 35 21.18 7.86 9.30
N ASP A 36 21.22 6.78 10.08
CA ASP A 36 22.45 6.06 10.40
C ASP A 36 23.16 5.55 9.14
N ASP A 37 22.39 4.92 8.23
CA ASP A 37 22.91 4.48 6.93
C ASP A 37 23.48 5.66 6.12
N ALA A 38 22.79 6.81 6.12
CA ALA A 38 23.24 8.00 5.40
C ALA A 38 24.49 8.63 6.04
N GLU A 39 24.59 8.67 7.36
CA GLU A 39 25.75 9.16 8.10
C GLU A 39 26.98 8.29 7.83
N ILE A 40 26.83 6.97 7.80
CA ILE A 40 27.89 6.04 7.44
C ILE A 40 28.38 6.30 6.01
N ILE A 41 27.47 6.47 5.06
CA ILE A 41 27.82 6.73 3.65
C ILE A 41 28.56 8.06 3.49
N ASN A 42 28.14 9.10 4.22
CA ASN A 42 28.70 10.44 4.11
C ASN A 42 29.91 10.68 5.03
N GLY A 43 30.18 9.78 5.98
CA GLY A 43 31.27 9.88 6.93
C GLY A 43 31.14 11.03 7.94
N CYS A 44 29.93 11.56 8.14
CA CYS A 44 29.61 12.61 9.11
C CYS A 44 28.18 12.51 9.61
N GLU A 45 27.90 13.13 10.76
CA GLU A 45 26.53 13.17 11.32
C GLU A 45 25.61 14.06 10.49
N LEU A 46 24.30 13.77 10.52
CA LEU A 46 23.25 14.48 9.77
C LEU A 46 23.29 16.01 9.98
N LYS A 47 23.60 16.47 11.19
CA LYS A 47 23.72 17.90 11.52
C LYS A 47 24.79 18.64 10.72
N TYR A 48 25.77 17.92 10.16
CA TYR A 48 26.85 18.46 9.32
C TYR A 48 26.60 18.31 7.82
N PHE A 49 25.51 17.69 7.41
CA PHE A 49 25.20 17.51 5.98
C PHE A 49 25.03 18.86 5.29
N ASN A 50 25.58 18.96 4.09
CA ASN A 50 25.29 20.09 3.20
C ASN A 50 23.95 19.85 2.46
N GLU A 51 23.48 20.86 1.75
CA GLU A 51 22.22 20.81 1.01
C GLU A 51 22.12 19.59 0.08
N LYS A 52 23.19 19.29 -0.68
CA LYS A 52 23.20 18.15 -1.61
C LYS A 52 23.06 16.81 -0.89
N GLN A 53 23.67 16.68 0.27
CA GLN A 53 23.58 15.46 1.09
C GLN A 53 22.18 15.30 1.68
N ILE A 54 21.54 16.40 2.10
CA ILE A 54 20.13 16.40 2.54
C ILE A 54 19.21 16.07 1.37
N ASP A 55 19.42 16.67 0.18
CA ASP A 55 18.64 16.36 -1.02
C ASP A 55 18.74 14.87 -1.37
N LEU A 56 19.95 14.31 -1.41
CA LEU A 56 20.17 12.89 -1.64
C LEU A 56 19.50 12.01 -0.59
N PHE A 57 19.58 12.40 0.68
CA PHE A 57 18.89 11.69 1.75
C PHE A 57 17.38 11.62 1.51
N PHE A 58 16.72 12.75 1.19
CA PHE A 58 15.29 12.75 0.89
C PHE A 58 14.93 11.89 -0.33
N ILE A 59 15.78 11.86 -1.36
CA ILE A 59 15.61 10.98 -2.53
C ILE A 59 15.66 9.50 -2.11
N THR A 60 16.61 9.12 -1.24
CA THR A 60 16.74 7.73 -0.76
C THR A 60 15.56 7.27 0.08
N LEU A 61 14.79 8.18 0.67
CA LEU A 61 13.57 7.85 1.41
C LEU A 61 12.49 7.25 0.50
N ASN A 62 12.58 7.49 -0.81
CA ASN A 62 11.68 6.95 -1.84
C ASN A 62 10.20 7.16 -1.49
N ALA A 63 9.87 8.35 -0.99
CA ALA A 63 8.54 8.65 -0.51
C ALA A 63 7.54 8.78 -1.66
N LYS A 64 6.38 8.18 -1.48
CA LYS A 64 5.31 8.11 -2.49
C LYS A 64 4.24 9.20 -2.29
N SER A 65 4.38 10.06 -1.30
CA SER A 65 3.42 11.12 -1.02
C SER A 65 4.04 12.28 -0.27
N ARG A 66 3.50 13.49 -0.49
CA ARG A 66 3.85 14.68 0.27
C ARG A 66 3.62 14.50 1.78
N SER A 67 2.54 13.81 2.15
CA SER A 67 2.24 13.52 3.56
C SER A 67 3.34 12.71 4.24
N SER A 68 3.87 11.68 3.57
CA SER A 68 5.01 10.90 4.11
C SER A 68 6.26 11.75 4.26
N LEU A 69 6.57 12.60 3.26
CA LEU A 69 7.71 13.51 3.33
C LEU A 69 7.57 14.55 4.44
N ASN A 70 6.38 15.12 4.61
CA ASN A 70 6.11 16.04 5.72
C ASN A 70 6.33 15.36 7.09
N THR A 71 5.90 14.12 7.22
CA THR A 71 6.14 13.34 8.45
C THR A 71 7.63 13.12 8.66
N TYR A 72 8.38 12.75 7.63
CA TYR A 72 9.83 12.58 7.72
C TYR A 72 10.54 13.90 8.04
N LEU A 73 10.14 15.01 7.41
CA LEU A 73 10.67 16.34 7.71
C LEU A 73 10.43 16.73 9.18
N SER A 74 9.22 16.46 9.70
CA SER A 74 8.91 16.72 11.11
C SER A 74 9.82 15.93 12.05
N ILE A 75 10.01 14.63 11.78
CA ILE A 75 10.90 13.79 12.59
C ILE A 75 12.36 14.26 12.50
N LEU A 76 12.82 14.67 11.30
CA LEU A 76 14.17 15.23 11.12
C LEU A 76 14.35 16.51 11.93
N LYS A 77 13.35 17.41 11.90
CA LYS A 77 13.37 18.64 12.69
C LYS A 77 13.42 18.34 14.19
N ASP A 78 12.59 17.42 14.68
CA ASP A 78 12.60 17.00 16.08
C ASP A 78 13.98 16.44 16.48
N TYR A 79 14.56 15.57 15.65
CA TYR A 79 15.87 14.96 15.91
C TYR A 79 17.01 16.00 15.91
N LEU A 80 17.04 16.87 14.91
CA LEU A 80 18.07 17.92 14.81
C LEU A 80 17.97 18.96 15.93
N THR A 81 16.76 19.31 16.36
CA THR A 81 16.54 20.17 17.53
C THR A 81 17.11 19.50 18.77
N PHE A 82 16.79 18.22 19.00
CA PHE A 82 17.32 17.47 20.13
C PHE A 82 18.86 17.42 20.13
N THR A 83 19.48 17.19 18.97
CA THR A 83 20.96 17.14 18.86
C THR A 83 21.61 18.50 19.12
N THR A 84 20.97 19.58 18.70
CA THR A 84 21.45 20.95 18.90
C THR A 84 21.36 21.37 20.35
N ASP A 85 20.26 21.04 21.02
CA ASP A 85 20.08 21.29 22.46
C ASP A 85 21.09 20.52 23.31
N TYR A 86 21.52 19.35 22.82
CA TYR A 86 22.52 18.53 23.52
C TYR A 86 23.96 19.06 23.37
N ASP A 87 24.32 19.51 22.16
CA ASP A 87 25.71 19.90 21.83
C ASP A 87 25.96 21.42 21.81
N ASN A 88 24.94 22.24 21.91
CA ASN A 88 25.01 23.73 21.83
C ASN A 88 25.70 24.29 20.56
N THR A 89 25.64 23.58 19.42
CA THR A 89 26.29 23.93 18.16
C THR A 89 25.30 24.06 17.01
N LEU A 90 25.23 25.26 16.39
CA LEU A 90 24.47 25.50 15.16
C LEU A 90 25.25 25.02 13.94
N MET A 91 24.64 24.17 13.10
CA MET A 91 25.34 23.49 12.01
C MET A 91 24.59 23.56 10.70
N THR A 92 25.29 23.38 9.58
CA THR A 92 24.77 23.58 8.22
C THR A 92 23.54 22.74 7.91
N GLY A 93 23.56 21.45 8.27
CA GLY A 93 22.44 20.54 8.04
C GLY A 93 21.21 20.89 8.87
N PHE A 94 21.40 21.39 10.09
CA PHE A 94 20.34 21.89 10.93
C PHE A 94 19.61 23.07 10.24
N ASN A 95 20.33 24.10 9.82
CA ASN A 95 19.74 25.28 9.23
C ASN A 95 18.94 24.94 7.97
N TYR A 96 19.51 24.14 7.05
CA TYR A 96 18.83 23.77 5.82
C TYR A 96 17.52 23.00 6.07
N VAL A 97 17.53 21.99 6.95
CA VAL A 97 16.31 21.22 7.26
C VAL A 97 15.28 22.08 7.99
N MET A 98 15.71 22.99 8.87
CA MET A 98 14.79 23.88 9.59
C MET A 98 14.10 24.89 8.67
N GLU A 99 14.76 25.36 7.63
CA GLU A 99 14.22 26.28 6.63
C GLU A 99 13.29 25.58 5.64
N MET A 100 13.41 24.26 5.46
CA MET A 100 12.56 23.51 4.52
C MET A 100 11.08 23.57 4.91
N SER A 101 10.26 23.85 3.91
CA SER A 101 8.79 23.81 3.97
C SER A 101 8.22 22.59 3.24
N GLY A 102 6.92 22.34 3.42
CA GLY A 102 6.24 21.28 2.68
C GLY A 102 6.27 21.47 1.15
N ASN A 103 6.46 22.70 0.64
CA ASN A 103 6.54 22.95 -0.81
C ASN A 103 7.88 22.48 -1.38
N ASP A 104 8.96 22.60 -0.62
CA ASP A 104 10.30 22.17 -1.04
C ASP A 104 10.41 20.66 -1.18
N LEU A 105 9.47 19.90 -0.57
CA LEU A 105 9.46 18.45 -0.60
C LEU A 105 8.92 17.85 -1.90
N GLU A 106 8.21 18.62 -2.72
CA GLU A 106 7.57 18.09 -3.93
C GLU A 106 8.59 17.48 -4.91
N LYS A 107 9.79 18.05 -5.00
CA LYS A 107 10.89 17.54 -5.85
C LYS A 107 11.39 16.15 -5.47
N TYR A 108 11.13 15.67 -4.24
CA TYR A 108 11.56 14.36 -3.77
C TYR A 108 10.47 13.27 -3.86
N ILE A 109 9.28 13.63 -4.35
CA ILE A 109 8.20 12.65 -4.51
C ILE A 109 8.54 11.75 -5.69
N ASN A 110 8.50 10.44 -5.45
CA ASN A 110 8.63 9.47 -6.54
C ASN A 110 7.36 9.48 -7.42
N THR A 111 7.35 10.33 -8.44
CA THR A 111 6.22 10.50 -9.36
C THR A 111 5.93 9.22 -10.15
N ILE A 112 6.96 8.47 -10.55
CA ILE A 112 6.81 7.17 -11.22
C ILE A 112 6.05 6.21 -10.32
N GLY A 113 6.40 6.16 -9.02
CA GLY A 113 5.70 5.33 -8.05
C GLY A 113 4.25 5.74 -7.83
N ILE A 114 3.90 7.03 -8.00
CA ILE A 114 2.51 7.49 -7.93
C ILE A 114 1.73 7.03 -9.15
N GLU A 115 2.28 7.20 -10.36
CA GLU A 115 1.65 6.77 -11.61
C GLU A 115 1.44 5.25 -11.65
N MET A 116 2.43 4.48 -11.22
CA MET A 116 2.35 3.01 -11.15
C MET A 116 1.44 2.48 -10.05
N ARG A 117 0.99 3.33 -9.13
CA ARG A 117 0.17 2.94 -7.97
C ARG A 117 -1.30 2.77 -8.29
N TYR A 118 -1.79 3.45 -9.33
CA TYR A 118 -3.21 3.44 -9.71
C TYR A 118 -3.36 2.90 -11.11
N ILE A 119 -4.40 2.11 -11.33
CA ILE A 119 -4.60 1.37 -12.59
C ILE A 119 -5.94 1.69 -13.24
N THR A 120 -5.94 1.62 -14.56
CA THR A 120 -7.14 1.65 -15.41
C THR A 120 -7.71 0.24 -15.59
N PRO A 121 -8.94 0.07 -16.16
CA PRO A 121 -9.47 -1.24 -16.52
C PRO A 121 -8.57 -2.02 -17.49
N GLU A 122 -7.93 -1.34 -18.45
CA GLU A 122 -7.00 -1.96 -19.40
C GLU A 122 -5.76 -2.49 -18.68
N GLU A 123 -5.24 -1.75 -17.69
CA GLU A 123 -4.14 -2.21 -16.86
C GLU A 123 -4.55 -3.35 -15.93
N LEU A 124 -5.78 -3.33 -15.39
CA LEU A 124 -6.33 -4.48 -14.65
C LEU A 124 -6.29 -5.73 -15.54
N ASN A 125 -6.82 -5.64 -16.77
CA ASN A 125 -6.82 -6.75 -17.71
C ASN A 125 -5.41 -7.24 -18.05
N LYS A 126 -4.45 -6.34 -18.20
CA LYS A 126 -3.03 -6.72 -18.38
C LYS A 126 -2.51 -7.49 -17.15
N ILE A 127 -2.75 -7.01 -15.94
CA ILE A 127 -2.29 -7.63 -14.69
C ILE A 127 -2.85 -9.04 -14.52
N ILE A 128 -4.16 -9.23 -14.71
CA ILE A 128 -4.78 -10.54 -14.53
C ILE A 128 -4.43 -11.53 -15.64
N SER A 129 -4.07 -11.04 -16.83
CA SER A 129 -3.63 -11.87 -17.98
C SER A 129 -2.19 -12.34 -17.86
N ILE A 130 -1.38 -11.80 -16.93
CA ILE A 130 -0.02 -12.27 -16.72
C ILE A 130 -0.05 -13.77 -16.36
N PRO A 131 0.70 -14.66 -17.06
CA PRO A 131 0.63 -16.12 -16.82
C PRO A 131 1.07 -16.52 -15.41
N ILE A 132 1.99 -15.77 -14.82
CA ILE A 132 2.46 -15.96 -13.45
C ILE A 132 1.46 -15.38 -12.44
N GLY A 133 1.47 -15.90 -11.24
CA GLY A 133 0.64 -15.44 -10.14
C GLY A 133 -0.51 -16.39 -9.82
N ASP A 134 -0.93 -16.32 -8.58
CA ASP A 134 -1.97 -17.18 -8.01
C ASP A 134 -3.38 -16.71 -8.44
N ALA A 135 -4.25 -17.64 -8.86
CA ALA A 135 -5.61 -17.33 -9.29
C ALA A 135 -6.44 -16.63 -8.20
N LEU A 136 -6.22 -16.96 -6.92
CA LEU A 136 -6.84 -16.29 -5.79
C LEU A 136 -6.46 -14.79 -5.75
N CYS A 137 -5.18 -14.47 -5.96
CA CYS A 137 -4.73 -13.08 -5.96
C CYS A 137 -5.33 -12.29 -7.13
N LYS A 138 -5.46 -12.92 -8.29
CA LYS A 138 -6.15 -12.32 -9.46
C LYS A 138 -7.63 -12.05 -9.16
N ALA A 139 -8.35 -13.03 -8.60
CA ALA A 139 -9.75 -12.88 -8.19
C ALA A 139 -9.93 -11.73 -7.17
N ILE A 140 -9.05 -11.65 -6.17
CA ILE A 140 -9.07 -10.55 -5.18
C ILE A 140 -8.81 -9.20 -5.86
N THR A 141 -7.88 -9.11 -6.81
CA THR A 141 -7.61 -7.88 -7.56
C THR A 141 -8.85 -7.39 -8.32
N ILE A 142 -9.58 -8.32 -8.97
CA ILE A 142 -10.85 -8.03 -9.66
C ILE A 142 -11.89 -7.51 -8.66
N LEU A 143 -12.12 -8.23 -7.56
CA LEU A 143 -13.10 -7.85 -6.54
C LEU A 143 -12.82 -6.45 -5.99
N LEU A 144 -11.57 -6.16 -5.65
CA LEU A 144 -11.16 -4.85 -5.15
C LEU A 144 -11.43 -3.74 -6.15
N PHE A 145 -11.02 -3.93 -7.40
CA PHE A 145 -11.22 -2.93 -8.45
C PHE A 145 -12.71 -2.64 -8.68
N HIS A 146 -13.55 -3.64 -8.57
CA HIS A 146 -15.00 -3.50 -8.72
C HIS A 146 -15.73 -3.07 -7.43
N GLY A 147 -15.01 -2.65 -6.39
CA GLY A 147 -15.59 -2.01 -5.20
C GLY A 147 -15.93 -2.97 -4.05
N VAL A 148 -15.66 -4.27 -4.18
CA VAL A 148 -15.87 -5.21 -3.08
C VAL A 148 -14.79 -5.02 -2.03
N LYS A 149 -15.17 -4.51 -0.85
CA LYS A 149 -14.21 -4.25 0.23
C LYS A 149 -14.80 -4.46 1.62
N GLY A 150 -15.87 -3.72 1.95
CA GLY A 150 -16.40 -3.60 3.29
C GLY A 150 -15.46 -2.85 4.26
N GLU A 151 -15.89 -2.69 5.51
CA GLU A 151 -15.04 -2.13 6.56
C GLU A 151 -13.86 -3.07 6.82
N ALA A 152 -12.64 -2.51 6.87
CA ALA A 152 -11.39 -3.26 7.06
C ALA A 152 -11.23 -4.50 6.13
N PHE A 153 -11.79 -4.47 4.93
CA PHE A 153 -11.85 -5.57 3.96
C PHE A 153 -12.76 -6.74 4.35
N SER A 154 -13.72 -6.50 5.23
CA SER A 154 -14.62 -7.54 5.75
C SER A 154 -15.37 -8.30 4.65
N ASP A 155 -15.80 -7.62 3.57
CA ASP A 155 -16.54 -8.28 2.51
C ASP A 155 -15.70 -9.30 1.77
N ILE A 156 -14.44 -8.98 1.48
CA ILE A 156 -13.52 -9.94 0.84
C ILE A 156 -13.10 -11.06 1.80
N LEU A 157 -12.81 -10.71 3.07
CA LEU A 157 -12.33 -11.68 4.06
C LEU A 157 -13.40 -12.70 4.46
N ASN A 158 -14.67 -12.34 4.35
CA ASN A 158 -15.78 -13.22 4.72
C ASN A 158 -16.39 -13.99 3.54
N ILE A 159 -15.91 -13.82 2.29
CA ILE A 159 -16.39 -14.62 1.17
C ILE A 159 -16.05 -16.09 1.43
N LYS A 160 -17.09 -16.93 1.42
CA LYS A 160 -16.94 -18.38 1.44
C LYS A 160 -17.05 -18.96 0.03
N ILE A 161 -16.49 -20.14 -0.16
CA ILE A 161 -16.56 -20.84 -1.44
C ILE A 161 -18.02 -21.15 -1.80
N GLU A 162 -18.85 -21.48 -0.81
CA GLU A 162 -20.29 -21.73 -0.97
C GLU A 162 -21.11 -20.50 -1.41
N ASP A 163 -20.58 -19.28 -1.15
CA ASP A 163 -21.23 -18.04 -1.56
C ASP A 163 -21.01 -17.72 -3.06
N ILE A 164 -20.13 -18.47 -3.74
CA ILE A 164 -19.74 -18.21 -5.12
C ILE A 164 -20.48 -19.18 -6.05
N ASP A 165 -21.50 -18.66 -6.71
CA ASP A 165 -22.26 -19.38 -7.73
C ASP A 165 -21.63 -19.14 -9.12
N VAL A 166 -20.81 -20.10 -9.56
CA VAL A 166 -20.11 -20.01 -10.83
C VAL A 166 -21.01 -20.28 -12.04
N GLU A 167 -22.18 -20.89 -11.85
CA GLU A 167 -23.14 -21.15 -12.92
C GLU A 167 -23.92 -19.89 -13.24
N ASN A 168 -24.34 -19.16 -12.22
CA ASN A 168 -25.04 -17.89 -12.36
C ASN A 168 -24.11 -16.67 -12.39
N CYS A 169 -22.78 -16.88 -12.28
CA CYS A 169 -21.76 -15.82 -12.29
C CYS A 169 -21.96 -14.77 -11.18
N VAL A 170 -22.28 -15.20 -9.94
CA VAL A 170 -22.63 -14.31 -8.82
C VAL A 170 -21.90 -14.72 -7.57
N ILE A 171 -21.51 -13.73 -6.77
CA ILE A 171 -21.08 -13.92 -5.38
C ILE A 171 -22.14 -13.32 -4.47
N TYR A 172 -22.58 -14.08 -3.48
CA TYR A 172 -23.58 -13.67 -2.51
C TYR A 172 -22.95 -13.22 -1.18
N LYS A 173 -23.68 -12.38 -0.46
CA LYS A 173 -23.45 -12.06 0.97
C LYS A 173 -24.77 -12.30 1.69
N GLY A 174 -24.93 -13.50 2.23
CA GLY A 174 -26.23 -13.96 2.71
C GLY A 174 -27.21 -14.08 1.54
N VAL A 175 -28.32 -13.35 1.60
CA VAL A 175 -29.35 -13.35 0.52
C VAL A 175 -29.12 -12.28 -0.55
N ASN A 176 -28.16 -11.39 -0.35
CA ASN A 176 -27.92 -10.27 -1.26
C ASN A 176 -26.77 -10.59 -2.24
N VAL A 177 -26.88 -10.08 -3.45
CA VAL A 177 -25.79 -10.11 -4.42
C VAL A 177 -24.68 -9.17 -3.94
N LEU A 178 -23.48 -9.70 -3.72
CA LEU A 178 -22.28 -8.94 -3.40
C LEU A 178 -21.58 -8.48 -4.68
N PHE A 179 -21.48 -9.37 -5.67
CA PHE A 179 -20.76 -9.09 -6.90
C PHE A 179 -21.26 -9.98 -8.06
N ASN A 180 -21.52 -9.37 -9.22
CA ASN A 180 -21.77 -10.09 -10.46
C ASN A 180 -20.43 -10.31 -11.16
N ILE A 181 -20.03 -11.57 -11.36
CA ILE A 181 -18.77 -11.93 -11.99
C ILE A 181 -18.87 -11.73 -13.50
N PRO A 182 -18.13 -10.81 -14.13
CA PRO A 182 -18.09 -10.73 -15.58
C PRO A 182 -17.61 -12.05 -16.20
N ASN A 183 -18.23 -12.46 -17.30
CA ASN A 183 -17.94 -13.74 -17.95
C ASN A 183 -16.46 -13.94 -18.29
N GLU A 184 -15.78 -12.87 -18.66
CA GLU A 184 -14.34 -12.86 -18.96
C GLU A 184 -13.48 -13.28 -17.78
N TYR A 185 -13.92 -13.05 -16.52
CA TYR A 185 -13.17 -13.39 -15.31
C TYR A 185 -13.59 -14.73 -14.69
N LEU A 186 -14.65 -15.36 -15.18
CA LEU A 186 -15.24 -16.56 -14.58
C LEU A 186 -14.21 -17.71 -14.42
N HIS A 187 -13.33 -17.86 -15.39
CA HIS A 187 -12.28 -18.89 -15.34
C HIS A 187 -11.30 -18.67 -14.18
N ILE A 188 -11.03 -17.42 -13.81
CA ILE A 188 -10.14 -17.05 -12.69
C ILE A 188 -10.80 -17.46 -11.37
N PHE A 189 -12.09 -17.16 -11.20
CA PHE A 189 -12.83 -17.56 -10.00
C PHE A 189 -12.94 -19.08 -9.87
N LYS A 190 -13.21 -19.82 -10.96
CA LYS A 190 -13.21 -21.28 -10.96
C LYS A 190 -11.85 -21.84 -10.49
N GLN A 191 -10.74 -21.29 -10.97
CA GLN A 191 -9.40 -21.69 -10.54
C GLN A 191 -9.11 -21.34 -9.08
N ALA A 192 -9.54 -20.15 -8.62
CA ALA A 192 -9.36 -19.71 -7.24
C ALA A 192 -10.12 -20.59 -6.23
N ILE A 193 -11.32 -21.06 -6.59
CA ILE A 193 -12.13 -21.94 -5.75
C ILE A 193 -11.52 -23.35 -5.68
N SER A 194 -11.13 -23.92 -6.82
CA SER A 194 -10.63 -25.29 -6.92
C SER A 194 -9.20 -25.47 -6.44
N GLY A 195 -8.42 -24.38 -6.34
CA GLY A 195 -7.02 -24.44 -5.90
C GLY A 195 -6.89 -24.92 -4.45
N ASN A 196 -6.08 -25.91 -4.17
CA ASN A 196 -5.75 -26.39 -2.81
C ASN A 196 -4.37 -25.94 -2.32
N LYS A 197 -3.63 -25.23 -3.15
CA LYS A 197 -2.32 -24.68 -2.85
C LYS A 197 -2.27 -23.19 -3.16
N PHE A 198 -1.48 -22.46 -2.39
CA PHE A 198 -1.06 -21.10 -2.70
C PHE A 198 0.34 -21.15 -3.31
N VAL A 199 0.50 -20.58 -4.49
CA VAL A 199 1.78 -20.58 -5.22
C VAL A 199 2.45 -19.22 -5.08
N GLU A 200 3.61 -19.20 -4.41
CA GLU A 200 4.45 -18.01 -4.37
C GLU A 200 5.41 -18.02 -5.57
N TRP A 201 5.42 -16.91 -6.28
CA TRP A 201 6.29 -16.68 -7.43
C TRP A 201 7.42 -15.72 -7.06
N SER A 202 8.57 -15.88 -7.68
CA SER A 202 9.65 -14.92 -7.66
C SER A 202 9.52 -13.93 -8.84
N VAL A 203 10.21 -12.80 -8.75
CA VAL A 203 10.19 -11.75 -9.78
C VAL A 203 10.68 -12.24 -11.15
N ASP A 204 11.51 -13.27 -11.18
CA ASP A 204 12.00 -13.93 -12.41
C ASP A 204 11.01 -14.95 -13.00
N GLY A 205 9.78 -15.01 -12.47
CA GLY A 205 8.71 -15.87 -12.98
C GLY A 205 8.83 -17.36 -12.60
N LYS A 206 9.69 -17.71 -11.65
CA LYS A 206 9.79 -19.08 -11.15
C LYS A 206 8.95 -19.29 -9.91
N ILE A 207 8.48 -20.52 -9.71
CA ILE A 207 7.82 -20.91 -8.48
C ILE A 207 8.86 -20.93 -7.35
N LYS A 208 8.65 -20.06 -6.36
CA LYS A 208 9.48 -19.99 -5.15
C LYS A 208 9.12 -21.08 -4.17
N ARG A 209 7.82 -21.28 -3.96
CA ARG A 209 7.27 -22.37 -3.15
C ARG A 209 5.77 -22.55 -3.39
N GLU A 210 5.29 -23.76 -3.09
CA GLU A 210 3.88 -24.10 -3.00
C GLU A 210 3.52 -24.34 -1.53
N LEU A 211 2.40 -23.83 -1.10
CA LEU A 211 1.93 -23.94 0.28
C LEU A 211 0.53 -24.53 0.28
N GLU A 212 0.33 -25.63 0.97
CA GLU A 212 -0.98 -26.23 1.14
C GLU A 212 -1.91 -25.28 1.89
N LEU A 213 -3.15 -25.20 1.42
CA LEU A 213 -4.18 -24.36 2.01
C LEU A 213 -5.07 -25.18 2.94
N VAL A 214 -5.49 -24.57 4.02
CA VAL A 214 -6.48 -25.13 4.95
C VAL A 214 -7.84 -25.10 4.29
N ASP A 215 -8.57 -26.22 4.30
CA ASP A 215 -9.96 -26.26 3.88
C ASP A 215 -10.88 -25.81 5.03
N ASN A 216 -11.13 -24.51 5.11
CA ASN A 216 -12.01 -23.88 6.11
C ASN A 216 -13.24 -23.19 5.50
N GLY A 217 -13.52 -23.49 4.23
CA GLY A 217 -14.68 -22.96 3.50
C GLY A 217 -14.53 -21.51 3.02
N TYR A 218 -13.50 -20.75 3.40
CA TYR A 218 -13.28 -19.39 2.93
C TYR A 218 -12.56 -19.36 1.57
N LEU A 219 -12.83 -18.34 0.75
CA LEU A 219 -12.10 -18.08 -0.48
C LEU A 219 -10.62 -17.80 -0.16
N ILE A 220 -10.35 -16.96 0.86
CA ILE A 220 -9.00 -16.68 1.34
C ILE A 220 -8.67 -17.67 2.48
N ARG A 221 -7.89 -18.69 2.18
CA ARG A 221 -7.54 -19.75 3.12
C ARG A 221 -6.13 -19.57 3.67
N ARG A 222 -5.90 -19.91 4.94
CA ARG A 222 -4.55 -19.91 5.53
C ARG A 222 -3.71 -21.06 4.99
N ASN A 223 -2.39 -20.89 5.05
CA ASN A 223 -1.47 -22.00 4.74
C ASN A 223 -1.42 -22.97 5.92
N VAL A 224 -1.37 -24.26 5.64
CA VAL A 224 -1.10 -25.29 6.66
C VAL A 224 0.26 -25.01 7.29
N ASN A 225 0.32 -24.93 8.63
CA ASN A 225 1.57 -24.79 9.36
C ASN A 225 1.75 -25.96 10.35
N PRO A 226 2.57 -26.97 10.04
CA PRO A 226 2.71 -28.16 10.87
C PRO A 226 3.44 -27.92 12.19
N ARG A 227 4.01 -26.73 12.42
CA ARG A 227 4.84 -26.42 13.61
C ARG A 227 4.09 -25.72 14.75
N ARG A 228 2.76 -25.52 14.65
CA ARG A 228 1.95 -24.80 15.66
C ARG A 228 0.66 -25.57 15.90
N ASP A 229 0.11 -25.44 17.11
CA ASP A 229 -1.31 -25.73 17.38
C ASP A 229 -2.12 -24.83 16.43
N PHE A 230 -2.53 -25.43 15.33
CA PHE A 230 -3.09 -24.71 14.21
C PHE A 230 -4.61 -24.80 14.27
N ASP A 231 -5.26 -23.65 14.43
CA ASP A 231 -6.71 -23.58 14.31
C ASP A 231 -7.10 -23.64 12.83
N PHE A 232 -7.56 -24.80 12.39
CA PHE A 232 -8.03 -25.04 11.02
C PHE A 232 -9.31 -24.28 10.69
N THR A 233 -10.05 -23.81 11.68
CA THR A 233 -11.30 -23.05 11.50
C THR A 233 -11.09 -21.54 11.46
N ALA A 234 -9.88 -21.07 11.75
CA ALA A 234 -9.59 -19.66 11.88
C ALA A 234 -9.85 -18.90 10.58
N LYS A 235 -10.61 -17.82 10.70
CA LYS A 235 -10.89 -16.89 9.60
C LYS A 235 -9.63 -16.24 9.06
N PRO A 236 -9.61 -15.88 7.76
CA PRO A 236 -8.55 -15.05 7.21
C PRO A 236 -8.57 -13.66 7.87
N ASP A 237 -7.41 -13.04 7.97
CA ASP A 237 -7.24 -11.70 8.52
C ASP A 237 -6.64 -10.73 7.48
N LYS A 238 -6.76 -9.44 7.76
CA LYS A 238 -6.24 -8.36 6.90
C LYS A 238 -4.73 -8.48 6.64
N ASN A 239 -3.97 -9.00 7.59
CA ASN A 239 -2.51 -9.11 7.43
C ASN A 239 -2.17 -10.22 6.43
N LEU A 240 -2.91 -11.34 6.47
CA LEU A 240 -2.77 -12.40 5.48
C LEU A 240 -3.09 -11.89 4.07
N LEU A 241 -4.22 -11.16 3.92
CA LEU A 241 -4.62 -10.55 2.66
C LEU A 241 -3.53 -9.61 2.13
N ASN A 242 -3.12 -8.61 2.93
CA ASN A 242 -2.14 -7.63 2.51
C ASN A 242 -0.80 -8.27 2.14
N ARG A 243 -0.32 -9.25 2.92
CA ARG A 243 0.95 -9.93 2.64
C ARG A 243 0.92 -10.68 1.32
N ARG A 244 -0.15 -11.44 1.05
CA ARG A 244 -0.29 -12.21 -0.21
C ARG A 244 -0.38 -11.29 -1.42
N MET A 245 -1.19 -10.23 -1.30
CA MET A 245 -1.35 -9.29 -2.39
C MET A 245 -0.06 -8.51 -2.68
N LEU A 246 0.69 -8.13 -1.64
CA LEU A 246 2.01 -7.50 -1.82
C LEU A 246 2.97 -8.43 -2.55
N GLN A 247 3.10 -9.68 -2.10
CA GLN A 247 3.94 -10.68 -2.74
C GLN A 247 3.54 -10.94 -4.21
N TYR A 248 2.23 -11.01 -4.47
CA TYR A 248 1.71 -11.16 -5.84
C TYR A 248 2.11 -9.98 -6.72
N TYR A 249 1.84 -8.75 -6.28
CA TYR A 249 2.17 -7.57 -7.07
C TYR A 249 3.68 -7.40 -7.30
N GLU A 250 4.50 -7.73 -6.33
CA GLU A 250 5.95 -7.76 -6.50
C GLU A 250 6.38 -8.80 -7.55
N SER A 251 5.80 -10.01 -7.49
CA SER A 251 6.15 -11.10 -8.44
C SER A 251 5.82 -10.77 -9.89
N ILE A 252 4.81 -9.96 -10.14
CA ILE A 252 4.41 -9.53 -11.48
C ILE A 252 4.98 -8.16 -11.89
N ALA A 253 6.00 -7.67 -11.19
CA ALA A 253 6.67 -6.39 -11.43
C ALA A 253 5.79 -5.13 -11.26
N TYR A 254 4.79 -5.19 -10.34
CA TYR A 254 3.96 -4.06 -9.95
C TYR A 254 4.14 -3.68 -8.46
N PRO A 255 5.37 -3.36 -8.00
CA PRO A 255 5.69 -3.22 -6.57
C PRO A 255 5.00 -2.03 -5.88
N TYR A 256 4.38 -1.13 -6.64
CA TYR A 256 3.67 0.04 -6.11
C TYR A 256 2.19 -0.21 -5.85
N LEU A 257 1.65 -1.35 -6.33
CA LEU A 257 0.26 -1.70 -6.07
C LEU A 257 0.05 -2.17 -4.62
N SER A 258 -1.14 -1.94 -4.14
CA SER A 258 -1.62 -2.40 -2.84
C SER A 258 -3.12 -2.67 -2.90
N VAL A 259 -3.62 -3.43 -1.94
CA VAL A 259 -5.06 -3.69 -1.79
C VAL A 259 -5.87 -2.38 -1.81
N GLN A 260 -5.40 -1.37 -1.07
CA GLN A 260 -6.08 -0.07 -1.01
C GLN A 260 -5.97 0.72 -2.32
N SER A 261 -4.82 0.67 -3.01
CA SER A 261 -4.65 1.42 -4.26
C SER A 261 -5.49 0.85 -5.40
N ILE A 262 -5.64 -0.48 -5.49
CA ILE A 262 -6.51 -1.13 -6.46
C ILE A 262 -7.98 -0.73 -6.21
N TYR A 263 -8.44 -0.84 -4.97
CA TYR A 263 -9.79 -0.43 -4.59
C TYR A 263 -10.06 1.05 -4.93
N ASN A 264 -9.13 1.94 -4.55
CA ASN A 264 -9.25 3.36 -4.85
C ASN A 264 -9.24 3.66 -6.36
N SER A 265 -8.45 2.90 -7.14
CA SER A 265 -8.43 3.03 -8.61
C SER A 265 -9.82 2.75 -9.20
N GLY A 266 -10.44 1.66 -8.77
CA GLY A 266 -11.76 1.28 -9.25
C GLY A 266 -12.85 2.29 -8.89
N ILE A 267 -12.86 2.80 -7.64
CA ILE A 267 -13.82 3.84 -7.23
C ILE A 267 -13.65 5.09 -8.10
N VAL A 268 -12.41 5.60 -8.19
CA VAL A 268 -12.17 6.85 -8.92
C VAL A 268 -12.42 6.69 -10.41
N TYR A 269 -12.15 5.51 -10.97
CA TYR A 269 -12.49 5.24 -12.36
C TYR A 269 -14.01 5.31 -12.59
N ARG A 270 -14.84 4.70 -11.72
CA ARG A 270 -16.31 4.80 -11.80
C ARG A 270 -16.82 6.23 -11.57
N MET A 271 -16.18 7.02 -10.71
CA MET A 271 -16.48 8.45 -10.58
C MET A 271 -16.20 9.22 -11.87
N LEU A 272 -15.06 8.93 -12.52
CA LEU A 272 -14.73 9.54 -13.82
C LEU A 272 -15.72 9.13 -14.91
N GLU A 273 -16.12 7.87 -14.96
CA GLU A 273 -17.14 7.38 -15.87
C GLU A 273 -18.48 8.07 -15.62
N TYR A 274 -18.90 8.20 -14.35
CA TYR A 274 -20.11 8.94 -13.95
C TYR A 274 -20.05 10.41 -14.40
N ASN A 275 -18.88 11.04 -14.37
CA ASN A 275 -18.65 12.42 -14.81
C ASN A 275 -18.16 12.53 -16.28
N ASN A 276 -18.44 11.54 -17.13
CA ASN A 276 -18.03 11.50 -18.54
C ASN A 276 -16.53 11.75 -18.77
N PHE A 277 -15.67 11.26 -17.86
CA PHE A 277 -14.22 11.44 -17.87
C PHE A 277 -13.74 12.89 -17.81
N GLU A 278 -14.60 13.81 -17.35
CA GLU A 278 -14.17 15.15 -17.02
C GLU A 278 -13.46 15.21 -15.65
N PRO A 279 -12.63 16.23 -15.38
CA PRO A 279 -11.98 16.39 -14.10
C PRO A 279 -12.98 16.39 -12.94
N LEU A 280 -12.67 15.66 -11.87
CA LEU A 280 -13.52 15.60 -10.68
C LEU A 280 -13.37 16.86 -9.84
N ASP A 281 -14.50 17.42 -9.42
CA ASP A 281 -14.58 18.45 -8.39
C ASP A 281 -15.24 17.89 -7.10
N TYR A 282 -15.32 18.75 -6.08
CA TYR A 282 -15.90 18.38 -4.80
C TYR A 282 -17.36 17.94 -4.93
N ARG A 283 -18.15 18.62 -5.73
CA ARG A 283 -19.59 18.38 -5.90
C ARG A 283 -19.86 17.02 -6.54
N VAL A 284 -19.15 16.70 -7.62
CA VAL A 284 -19.27 15.41 -8.31
C VAL A 284 -18.89 14.26 -7.38
N ILE A 285 -17.80 14.42 -6.61
CA ILE A 285 -17.35 13.39 -5.66
C ILE A 285 -18.42 13.16 -4.58
N GLU A 286 -18.97 14.23 -3.99
CA GLU A 286 -20.00 14.13 -2.95
C GLU A 286 -21.26 13.44 -3.47
N GLU A 287 -21.72 13.84 -4.64
CA GLU A 287 -22.89 13.25 -5.30
C GLU A 287 -22.69 11.75 -5.55
N TYR A 288 -21.58 11.38 -6.16
CA TYR A 288 -21.27 9.96 -6.42
C TYR A 288 -21.19 9.13 -5.13
N LEU A 289 -20.49 9.61 -4.11
CA LEU A 289 -20.34 8.89 -2.84
C LEU A 289 -21.68 8.71 -2.11
N SER A 290 -22.58 9.70 -2.21
CA SER A 290 -23.92 9.61 -1.63
C SER A 290 -24.79 8.55 -2.31
N LEU A 291 -24.60 8.35 -3.62
CA LEU A 291 -25.35 7.36 -4.42
C LEU A 291 -24.76 5.95 -4.28
N SER A 292 -23.44 5.83 -4.29
CA SER A 292 -22.75 4.54 -4.30
C SER A 292 -22.57 3.91 -2.91
N GLY A 293 -22.58 4.72 -1.85
CA GLY A 293 -22.23 4.29 -0.50
C GLY A 293 -20.74 3.97 -0.32
N GLU A 294 -19.91 4.24 -1.32
CA GLU A 294 -18.45 4.06 -1.26
C GLU A 294 -17.80 5.15 -0.41
N ASN A 295 -16.56 4.92 0.06
CA ASN A 295 -15.87 5.87 0.93
C ASN A 295 -14.42 6.10 0.48
N ILE A 296 -14.13 7.35 0.11
CA ILE A 296 -12.79 7.84 -0.21
C ILE A 296 -12.73 9.34 0.13
N SER A 297 -11.58 9.83 0.60
CA SER A 297 -11.43 11.26 0.85
C SER A 297 -11.35 12.07 -0.45
N TYR A 298 -11.90 13.28 -0.48
CA TYR A 298 -11.88 14.17 -1.64
C TYR A 298 -10.49 14.39 -2.22
N ASN A 299 -9.52 14.72 -1.36
CA ASN A 299 -8.14 14.95 -1.80
C ASN A 299 -7.53 13.70 -2.45
N THR A 300 -7.87 12.51 -1.92
CA THR A 300 -7.43 11.24 -2.50
C THR A 300 -8.08 11.02 -3.86
N ALA A 301 -9.38 11.23 -3.98
CA ALA A 301 -10.11 11.07 -5.24
C ALA A 301 -9.58 12.02 -6.33
N ILE A 302 -9.42 13.32 -6.02
CA ILE A 302 -8.85 14.31 -6.94
C ILE A 302 -7.42 13.94 -7.35
N GLY A 303 -6.58 13.51 -6.40
CA GLY A 303 -5.21 13.11 -6.69
C GLY A 303 -5.14 11.92 -7.66
N ILE A 304 -5.98 10.90 -7.44
CA ILE A 304 -6.05 9.71 -8.28
C ILE A 304 -6.65 10.03 -9.65
N SER A 305 -7.71 10.86 -9.71
CA SER A 305 -8.35 11.20 -10.97
C SER A 305 -7.39 11.86 -11.95
N LYS A 306 -6.48 12.72 -11.49
CA LYS A 306 -5.43 13.32 -12.32
C LYS A 306 -4.52 12.27 -12.95
N VAL A 307 -4.14 11.25 -12.16
CA VAL A 307 -3.29 10.15 -12.65
C VAL A 307 -4.04 9.31 -13.69
N LEU A 308 -5.29 8.92 -13.40
CA LEU A 308 -6.08 8.10 -14.31
C LEU A 308 -6.42 8.84 -15.60
N LEU A 309 -6.81 10.13 -15.53
CA LEU A 309 -7.07 10.95 -16.72
C LEU A 309 -5.83 11.12 -17.60
N LYS A 310 -4.63 11.24 -17.00
CA LYS A 310 -3.37 11.25 -17.76
C LYS A 310 -3.19 9.95 -18.53
N LYS A 311 -3.31 8.81 -17.85
CA LYS A 311 -3.18 7.47 -18.46
C LYS A 311 -4.19 7.21 -19.58
N LEU A 312 -5.45 7.64 -19.38
CA LEU A 312 -6.51 7.48 -20.39
C LEU A 312 -6.29 8.33 -21.64
N LYS A 313 -5.51 9.42 -21.56
CA LYS A 313 -5.12 10.24 -22.71
C LYS A 313 -3.90 9.71 -23.46
N GLU A 314 -3.07 8.92 -22.79
CA GLU A 314 -1.83 8.34 -23.34
C GLU A 314 -2.07 6.98 -24.03
N ASN A 315 -3.22 6.33 -23.77
CA ASN A 315 -3.67 5.10 -24.42
C ASN A 315 -4.62 5.39 -25.58
#